data_02bcd68ed56294b0e1c125548b5bb999
#
_entry.id   02bcd68ed56294b0e1c125548b5bb999
#
_cell.length_a   1.000
_cell.length_b   1.000
_cell.length_c   1.000
_cell.angle_alpha   90.00
_cell.angle_beta   90.00
_cell.angle_gamma   90.00
#
_symmetry.space_group_name_H-M   'P 1'
#
loop_
_entity.id
_entity.type
_entity.pdbx_description
1 polymer ?
#
loop_
_entity_poly.entity_id
_entity_poly.type
_entity_poly.pdbx_seq_one_letter_code
_entity_poly.pdbx_strand_id
1 'polypeptide(L)'
;MYSEVLQDCTFELIDAGKMKFASGSSITLSAKYGEKVFNNIEQYKDKLVLRPQEISNHPEIVRRLGIIGINTALEFDIYGNVNSTHVSGSKMMNGIGGSGDFARNAHIAIFVTKSIAKGGDISSVVPFASHVDHTGHDVDVLVTEQGLAD
;
A
#
# COMPACT_ATOMS: atom_id res chain seq x y z
N MET A 1 2.51 -6.02 12.17
CA MET A 1 2.27 -5.17 11.00
C MET A 1 1.77 -3.82 11.48
N TYR A 2 2.17 -2.75 10.81
CA TYR A 2 1.68 -1.39 11.02
C TYR A 2 1.30 -0.81 9.65
N SER A 3 0.06 -0.40 9.48
CA SER A 3 -0.49 -0.01 8.17
C SER A 3 -1.65 0.96 8.33
N GLU A 4 -2.03 1.66 7.29
CA GLU A 4 -3.31 2.38 7.22
C GLU A 4 -4.45 1.37 7.09
N VAL A 5 -4.37 0.47 6.12
CA VAL A 5 -5.42 -0.51 5.80
C VAL A 5 -4.92 -1.93 6.06
N LEU A 6 -5.63 -2.68 6.88
CA LEU A 6 -5.41 -4.10 7.10
C LEU A 6 -6.20 -4.91 6.06
N GLN A 7 -5.51 -5.73 5.29
CA GLN A 7 -6.06 -6.50 4.17
C GLN A 7 -6.00 -8.00 4.44
N ASP A 8 -6.46 -8.82 3.50
CA ASP A 8 -6.50 -10.29 3.59
C ASP A 8 -5.19 -10.88 4.11
N CYS A 9 -4.04 -10.40 3.59
CA CYS A 9 -2.70 -10.88 3.97
C CYS A 9 -2.40 -10.72 5.47
N THR A 10 -2.98 -9.73 6.14
CA THR A 10 -2.84 -9.54 7.59
C THR A 10 -3.40 -10.75 8.33
N PHE A 11 -4.59 -11.17 7.97
CA PHE A 11 -5.29 -12.28 8.60
C PHE A 11 -4.66 -13.63 8.23
N GLU A 12 -4.20 -13.78 6.98
CA GLU A 12 -3.44 -14.96 6.55
C GLU A 12 -2.18 -15.15 7.40
N LEU A 13 -1.43 -14.09 7.62
CA LEU A 13 -0.19 -14.15 8.42
C LEU A 13 -0.48 -14.39 9.90
N ILE A 14 -1.58 -13.86 10.45
CA ILE A 14 -2.01 -14.13 11.82
C ILE A 14 -2.42 -15.60 11.97
N ASP A 15 -3.23 -16.12 11.05
CA ASP A 15 -3.70 -17.50 11.06
C ASP A 15 -2.54 -18.51 10.90
N ALA A 16 -1.56 -18.17 10.07
CA ALA A 16 -0.35 -18.96 9.90
C ALA A 16 0.63 -18.86 11.09
N GLY A 17 0.31 -18.08 12.14
CA GLY A 17 1.17 -17.84 13.29
C GLY A 17 2.46 -17.05 12.98
N LYS A 18 2.53 -16.45 11.79
CA LYS A 18 3.68 -15.67 11.33
C LYS A 18 3.63 -14.20 11.79
N MET A 19 2.47 -13.75 12.20
CA MET A 19 2.24 -12.41 12.73
C MET A 19 1.52 -12.48 14.07
N LYS A 20 2.06 -11.78 15.07
CA LYS A 20 1.49 -11.77 16.41
C LYS A 20 0.50 -10.63 16.61
N PHE A 21 0.69 -9.51 15.93
CA PHE A 21 -0.10 -8.30 16.14
C PHE A 21 -0.11 -7.39 14.90
N ALA A 22 -1.23 -6.74 14.66
CA ALA A 22 -1.38 -5.74 13.61
C ALA A 22 -2.09 -4.48 14.12
N SER A 23 -1.68 -3.33 13.62
CA SER A 23 -2.26 -2.01 13.89
C SER A 23 -2.58 -1.30 12.58
N GLY A 24 -3.77 -0.74 12.47
CA GLY A 24 -4.20 0.02 11.30
C GLY A 24 -5.30 1.00 11.61
N SER A 25 -5.80 1.71 10.59
CA SER A 25 -6.96 2.60 10.70
C SER A 25 -8.26 1.93 10.28
N SER A 26 -8.17 0.99 9.35
CA SER A 26 -9.33 0.30 8.77
C SER A 26 -9.01 -1.13 8.37
N ILE A 27 -10.07 -1.89 8.15
CA ILE A 27 -10.01 -3.25 7.62
C ILE A 27 -10.76 -3.27 6.30
N THR A 28 -10.09 -3.69 5.23
CA THR A 28 -10.69 -3.89 3.91
C THR A 28 -10.35 -5.28 3.41
N LEU A 29 -11.36 -6.13 3.27
CA LEU A 29 -11.20 -7.53 2.92
C LEU A 29 -11.93 -7.87 1.62
N SER A 30 -11.39 -8.85 0.90
CA SER A 30 -12.14 -9.52 -0.16
C SER A 30 -13.39 -10.20 0.41
N ALA A 31 -14.39 -10.46 -0.43
CA ALA A 31 -15.62 -11.13 0.00
C ALA A 31 -15.35 -12.46 0.73
N LYS A 32 -14.38 -13.23 0.21
CA LYS A 32 -13.96 -14.51 0.81
C LYS A 32 -13.43 -14.37 2.23
N TYR A 33 -12.56 -13.37 2.47
CA TYR A 33 -11.99 -13.16 3.80
C TYR A 33 -12.93 -12.41 4.73
N GLY A 34 -13.77 -11.52 4.20
CA GLY A 34 -14.76 -10.78 4.97
C GLY A 34 -15.70 -11.70 5.75
N GLU A 35 -16.28 -12.68 5.09
CA GLU A 35 -17.14 -13.66 5.76
C GLU A 35 -16.39 -14.44 6.84
N LYS A 36 -15.19 -14.94 6.52
CA LYS A 36 -14.37 -15.69 7.49
C LYS A 36 -14.00 -14.85 8.71
N VAL A 37 -13.49 -13.65 8.50
CA VAL A 37 -12.94 -12.81 9.57
C VAL A 37 -14.04 -12.22 10.44
N PHE A 38 -15.12 -11.66 9.85
CA PHE A 38 -16.18 -11.03 10.65
C PHE A 38 -17.03 -12.04 11.42
N ASN A 39 -17.23 -13.24 10.89
CA ASN A 39 -17.90 -14.31 11.63
C ASN A 39 -17.05 -14.86 12.80
N ASN A 40 -15.75 -14.64 12.76
CA ASN A 40 -14.79 -15.13 13.78
C ASN A 40 -13.98 -13.99 14.41
N ILE A 41 -14.51 -12.79 14.46
CA ILE A 41 -13.77 -11.58 14.89
C ILE A 41 -13.16 -11.71 16.31
N GLU A 42 -13.80 -12.46 17.17
CA GLU A 42 -13.32 -12.72 18.53
C GLU A 42 -11.94 -13.39 18.58
N GLN A 43 -11.56 -14.16 17.54
CA GLN A 43 -10.24 -14.80 17.42
C GLN A 43 -9.12 -13.80 17.15
N TYR A 44 -9.48 -12.62 16.64
CA TYR A 44 -8.53 -11.60 16.21
C TYR A 44 -8.47 -10.40 17.16
N LYS A 45 -9.44 -10.21 18.05
CA LYS A 45 -9.57 -9.00 18.89
C LYS A 45 -8.31 -8.64 19.69
N ASP A 46 -7.60 -9.66 20.19
CA ASP A 46 -6.38 -9.45 20.98
C ASP A 46 -5.11 -9.32 20.10
N LYS A 47 -5.28 -9.47 18.78
CA LYS A 47 -4.18 -9.43 17.79
C LYS A 47 -4.27 -8.22 16.87
N LEU A 48 -5.32 -7.41 17.01
CA LEU A 48 -5.58 -6.25 16.16
C LEU A 48 -5.87 -5.02 17.02
N VAL A 49 -5.46 -3.86 16.51
CA VAL A 49 -5.93 -2.57 17.02
C VAL A 49 -6.22 -1.64 15.84
N LEU A 50 -7.38 -1.01 15.86
CA LEU A 50 -7.71 0.08 14.95
C LEU A 50 -7.50 1.41 15.68
N ARG A 51 -6.76 2.30 15.05
CA ARG A 51 -6.40 3.62 15.57
C ARG A 51 -6.92 4.70 14.62
N PRO A 52 -7.15 5.91 15.11
CA PRO A 52 -7.40 7.05 14.22
C PRO A 52 -6.27 7.22 13.21
N GLN A 53 -6.61 7.72 12.02
CA GLN A 53 -5.64 7.89 10.93
C GLN A 53 -4.50 8.84 11.31
N GLU A 54 -4.79 9.88 12.09
CA GLU A 54 -3.79 10.82 12.61
C GLU A 54 -2.74 10.15 13.53
N ILE A 55 -3.00 8.93 14.00
CA ILE A 55 -2.01 8.11 14.70
C ILE A 55 -1.33 7.15 13.72
N SER A 56 -2.13 6.39 12.95
CA SER A 56 -1.61 5.36 12.05
C SER A 56 -0.72 5.93 10.94
N ASN A 57 -1.06 7.13 10.43
CA ASN A 57 -0.31 7.78 9.34
C ASN A 57 0.63 8.89 9.85
N HIS A 58 0.80 9.01 11.17
CA HIS A 58 1.62 10.09 11.72
C HIS A 58 3.09 9.96 11.29
N PRO A 59 3.67 10.97 10.61
CA PRO A 59 5.03 10.92 10.08
C PRO A 59 6.09 10.54 11.11
N GLU A 60 6.02 11.10 12.32
CA GLU A 60 6.96 10.79 13.39
C GLU A 60 6.91 9.32 13.81
N ILE A 61 5.70 8.75 13.91
CA ILE A 61 5.51 7.35 14.31
C ILE A 61 6.05 6.42 13.22
N VAL A 62 5.76 6.70 11.95
CA VAL A 62 6.28 5.94 10.81
C VAL A 62 7.80 5.93 10.83
N ARG A 63 8.45 7.10 10.99
CA ARG A 63 9.92 7.20 11.09
C ARG A 63 10.48 6.46 12.30
N ARG A 64 9.91 6.66 13.48
CA ARG A 64 10.39 6.06 14.72
C ARG A 64 10.31 4.54 14.71
N LEU A 65 9.30 3.98 14.04
CA LEU A 65 9.14 2.54 13.89
C LEU A 65 10.06 1.93 12.82
N GLY A 66 10.70 2.74 11.98
CA GLY A 66 11.54 2.24 10.87
C GLY A 66 10.74 1.39 9.88
N ILE A 67 9.58 1.88 9.47
CA ILE A 67 8.64 1.14 8.62
C ILE A 67 9.27 0.86 7.25
N ILE A 68 9.10 -0.35 6.74
CA ILE A 68 9.20 -0.65 5.31
C ILE A 68 7.80 -0.42 4.73
N GLY A 69 7.65 0.70 4.01
CA GLY A 69 6.37 1.13 3.45
C GLY A 69 6.12 0.47 2.10
N ILE A 70 5.01 -0.27 1.97
CA ILE A 70 4.60 -0.87 0.70
C ILE A 70 3.29 -0.23 0.28
N ASN A 71 3.31 0.49 -0.84
CA ASN A 71 2.16 1.17 -1.43
C ASN A 71 1.88 0.66 -2.84
N THR A 72 0.66 0.81 -3.31
CA THR A 72 0.30 0.44 -4.69
C THR A 72 0.36 1.66 -5.61
N ALA A 73 0.71 1.42 -6.87
CA ALA A 73 0.70 2.41 -7.94
C ALA A 73 -0.29 2.01 -9.04
N LEU A 74 -0.78 2.97 -9.81
CA LEU A 74 -1.45 2.73 -11.09
C LEU A 74 -0.42 2.67 -12.22
N GLU A 75 0.55 3.58 -12.21
CA GLU A 75 1.69 3.61 -13.12
C GLU A 75 2.88 4.29 -12.47
N PHE A 76 4.07 4.05 -13.01
CA PHE A 76 5.27 4.81 -12.68
C PHE A 76 6.14 5.01 -13.93
N ASP A 77 6.92 6.07 -13.91
CA ASP A 77 7.77 6.41 -15.05
C ASP A 77 9.24 5.99 -14.84
N ILE A 78 10.03 6.15 -15.91
CA ILE A 78 11.46 5.80 -15.91
C ILE A 78 12.32 6.65 -14.98
N TYR A 79 11.77 7.72 -14.41
CA TYR A 79 12.43 8.58 -13.41
C TYR A 79 12.02 8.25 -11.97
N GLY A 80 11.17 7.24 -11.78
CA GLY A 80 10.67 6.85 -10.47
C GLY A 80 9.48 7.66 -9.95
N ASN A 81 8.90 8.54 -10.77
CA ASN A 81 7.67 9.23 -10.38
C ASN A 81 6.48 8.27 -10.41
N VAL A 82 5.63 8.35 -9.40
CA VAL A 82 4.50 7.46 -9.20
C VAL A 82 3.18 8.19 -9.33
N ASN A 83 2.28 7.63 -10.11
CA ASN A 83 0.87 7.98 -10.16
C ASN A 83 0.07 6.86 -9.48
N SER A 84 -0.65 7.18 -8.42
CA SER A 84 -1.51 6.26 -7.68
C SER A 84 -3.00 6.65 -7.72
N THR A 85 -3.35 7.78 -8.34
CA THR A 85 -4.68 8.36 -8.26
C THR A 85 -5.42 8.48 -9.59
N HIS A 86 -4.74 8.77 -10.71
CA HIS A 86 -5.37 9.13 -11.97
C HIS A 86 -5.16 8.07 -13.06
N VAL A 87 -6.18 7.87 -13.89
CA VAL A 87 -6.11 7.09 -15.13
C VAL A 87 -6.48 7.95 -16.32
N SER A 88 -5.92 7.62 -17.49
CA SER A 88 -6.16 8.38 -18.74
C SER A 88 -5.86 9.88 -18.59
N GLY A 89 -4.84 10.22 -17.82
CA GLY A 89 -4.33 11.56 -17.61
C GLY A 89 -5.11 12.42 -16.60
N SER A 90 -6.43 12.43 -16.66
CA SER A 90 -7.23 13.39 -15.88
C SER A 90 -8.34 12.78 -15.02
N LYS A 91 -8.67 11.52 -15.20
CA LYS A 91 -9.75 10.89 -14.44
C LYS A 91 -9.22 10.37 -13.11
N MET A 92 -9.63 11.01 -12.02
CA MET A 92 -9.35 10.48 -10.67
C MET A 92 -10.06 9.16 -10.46
N MET A 93 -9.32 8.13 -10.06
CA MET A 93 -9.79 6.78 -9.77
C MET A 93 -9.75 6.49 -8.27
N ASN A 94 -8.70 6.93 -7.61
CA ASN A 94 -8.49 6.75 -6.18
C ASN A 94 -8.10 8.07 -5.52
N GLY A 95 -8.35 8.23 -4.22
CA GLY A 95 -7.66 9.23 -3.42
C GLY A 95 -6.21 8.81 -3.14
N ILE A 96 -5.37 9.75 -2.72
CA ILE A 96 -3.97 9.49 -2.40
C ILE A 96 -3.82 8.62 -1.13
N GLY A 97 -4.82 8.67 -0.22
CA GLY A 97 -4.73 7.98 1.09
C GLY A 97 -3.51 8.40 1.88
N GLY A 98 -2.95 7.47 2.65
CA GLY A 98 -1.75 7.67 3.44
C GLY A 98 -0.44 7.40 2.71
N SER A 99 -0.47 7.14 1.40
CA SER A 99 0.74 6.74 0.68
C SER A 99 1.87 7.76 0.76
N GLY A 100 1.55 9.07 0.77
CA GLY A 100 2.53 10.13 0.96
C GLY A 100 3.15 10.17 2.35
N ASP A 101 2.32 9.96 3.38
CA ASP A 101 2.80 9.91 4.76
C ASP A 101 3.76 8.74 4.98
N PHE A 102 3.41 7.57 4.43
CA PHE A 102 4.28 6.39 4.52
C PHE A 102 5.51 6.52 3.63
N ALA A 103 5.39 6.88 2.36
CA ALA A 103 6.52 6.97 1.44
C ALA A 103 7.61 7.93 1.94
N ARG A 104 7.22 9.15 2.35
CA ARG A 104 8.17 10.17 2.81
C ARG A 104 8.79 9.90 4.18
N ASN A 105 8.28 8.96 4.94
CA ASN A 105 8.68 8.73 6.32
C ASN A 105 9.08 7.28 6.61
N ALA A 106 8.92 6.38 5.67
CA ALA A 106 9.40 5.01 5.76
C ALA A 106 10.93 4.94 5.76
N HIS A 107 11.47 3.88 6.31
CA HIS A 107 12.89 3.56 6.18
C HIS A 107 13.22 3.11 4.75
N ILE A 108 12.28 2.39 4.11
CA ILE A 108 12.34 2.03 2.70
C ILE A 108 10.92 2.21 2.14
N ALA A 109 10.80 3.03 1.09
CA ALA A 109 9.54 3.28 0.40
C ALA A 109 9.45 2.45 -0.89
N ILE A 110 8.53 1.49 -0.90
CA ILE A 110 8.31 0.55 -2.01
C ILE A 110 6.97 0.84 -2.65
N PHE A 111 6.93 0.97 -3.97
CA PHE A 111 5.69 0.98 -4.74
C PHE A 111 5.57 -0.26 -5.63
N VAL A 112 4.38 -0.84 -5.64
CA VAL A 112 4.11 -2.08 -6.38
C VAL A 112 2.96 -1.90 -7.36
N THR A 113 3.10 -2.47 -8.54
CA THR A 113 2.02 -2.58 -9.53
C THR A 113 2.27 -3.78 -10.44
N LYS A 114 1.27 -4.18 -11.23
CA LYS A 114 1.50 -5.09 -12.35
C LYS A 114 2.13 -4.31 -13.50
N SER A 115 3.10 -4.90 -14.20
CA SER A 115 3.72 -4.24 -15.36
C SER A 115 2.73 -3.92 -16.49
N ILE A 116 1.64 -4.69 -16.58
CA ILE A 116 0.63 -4.60 -17.63
C ILE A 116 -0.77 -4.64 -17.02
N ALA A 117 -1.64 -3.76 -17.49
CA ALA A 117 -3.06 -3.68 -17.16
C ALA A 117 -3.95 -4.03 -18.38
N LYS A 118 -5.25 -4.20 -18.14
CA LYS A 118 -6.29 -4.49 -19.16
C LYS A 118 -5.92 -5.64 -20.13
N GLY A 119 -5.43 -6.75 -19.58
CA GLY A 119 -5.14 -7.92 -20.40
C GLY A 119 -3.97 -7.79 -21.37
N GLY A 120 -3.14 -6.75 -21.23
CA GLY A 120 -1.99 -6.51 -22.09
C GLY A 120 -1.99 -5.18 -22.83
N ASP A 121 -3.11 -4.45 -22.77
CA ASP A 121 -3.29 -3.25 -23.61
C ASP A 121 -2.59 -2.00 -23.04
N ILE A 122 -2.29 -1.97 -21.76
CA ILE A 122 -1.74 -0.79 -21.10
C ILE A 122 -0.51 -1.18 -20.27
N SER A 123 0.63 -0.52 -20.53
CA SER A 123 1.80 -0.60 -19.68
C SER A 123 1.61 0.29 -18.44
N SER A 124 1.95 -0.23 -17.25
CA SER A 124 2.02 0.56 -16.03
C SER A 124 3.41 1.18 -15.81
N VAL A 125 4.39 0.82 -16.64
CA VAL A 125 5.70 1.47 -16.70
C VAL A 125 5.72 2.34 -17.95
N VAL A 126 5.82 3.65 -17.78
CA VAL A 126 5.68 4.63 -18.86
C VAL A 126 6.92 5.54 -18.93
N PRO A 127 7.17 6.18 -20.09
CA PRO A 127 8.27 7.15 -20.19
C PRO A 127 8.10 8.35 -19.26
N PHE A 128 6.87 8.85 -19.13
CA PHE A 128 6.49 9.97 -18.27
C PHE A 128 5.12 9.72 -17.66
N ALA A 129 5.00 9.77 -16.35
CA ALA A 129 3.71 9.72 -15.68
C ALA A 129 2.89 10.97 -16.02
N SER A 130 1.66 10.78 -16.45
CA SER A 130 0.76 11.88 -16.84
C SER A 130 0.26 12.67 -15.62
N HIS A 131 0.30 12.09 -14.45
CA HIS A 131 0.01 12.69 -13.16
C HIS A 131 1.01 12.14 -12.13
N VAL A 132 1.58 12.99 -11.29
CA VAL A 132 2.57 12.61 -10.30
C VAL A 132 2.03 12.86 -8.91
N ASP A 133 1.79 11.79 -8.15
CA ASP A 133 1.43 11.85 -6.75
C ASP A 133 2.68 11.80 -5.85
N HIS A 134 3.68 11.00 -6.25
CA HIS A 134 4.96 10.89 -5.56
C HIS A 134 6.09 11.05 -6.55
N THR A 135 7.04 11.93 -6.20
CA THR A 135 8.23 12.13 -7.03
C THR A 135 9.23 11.00 -6.79
N GLY A 136 10.13 10.78 -7.75
CA GLY A 136 11.20 9.79 -7.60
C GLY A 136 12.11 10.02 -6.36
N HIS A 137 12.07 11.21 -5.76
CA HIS A 137 12.80 11.49 -4.52
C HIS A 137 12.15 10.88 -3.26
N ASP A 138 10.88 10.48 -3.34
CA ASP A 138 10.13 9.87 -2.24
C ASP A 138 9.97 8.35 -2.41
N VAL A 139 10.62 7.77 -3.42
CA VAL A 139 10.48 6.36 -3.81
C VAL A 139 11.85 5.71 -3.84
N ASP A 140 12.05 4.65 -3.06
CA ASP A 140 13.32 3.91 -3.07
C ASP A 140 13.27 2.71 -4.04
N VAL A 141 12.13 2.00 -4.07
CA VAL A 141 12.02 0.77 -4.87
C VAL A 141 10.69 0.68 -5.60
N LEU A 142 10.76 0.39 -6.89
CA LEU A 142 9.61 0.06 -7.73
C LEU A 142 9.57 -1.45 -8.01
N VAL A 143 8.41 -2.09 -7.86
CA VAL A 143 8.26 -3.54 -8.01
C VAL A 143 7.12 -3.88 -8.96
N THR A 144 7.40 -4.78 -9.89
CA THR A 144 6.40 -5.46 -10.70
C THR A 144 6.61 -6.98 -10.66
N GLU A 145 5.73 -7.74 -11.29
CA GLU A 145 5.97 -9.20 -11.47
C GLU A 145 7.17 -9.51 -12.37
N GLN A 146 7.74 -8.52 -13.06
CA GLN A 146 8.94 -8.69 -13.88
C GLN A 146 10.23 -8.53 -13.06
N GLY A 147 10.16 -7.86 -11.92
CA GLY A 147 11.31 -7.59 -11.07
C GLY A 147 11.18 -6.27 -10.32
N LEU A 148 12.30 -5.81 -9.80
CA LEU A 148 12.42 -4.57 -9.06
C LEU A 148 13.47 -3.63 -9.68
N ALA A 149 13.28 -2.34 -9.44
CA ALA A 149 14.23 -1.27 -9.74
C ALA A 149 14.39 -0.37 -8.51
N ASP A 150 15.61 0.05 -8.24
CA ASP A 150 16.04 0.99 -7.20
C ASP A 150 16.72 2.23 -7.82
#